data_7d9fbd27e585187d0f2bafd39ad19c88
#
_entry.id   7d9fbd27e585187d0f2bafd39ad19c88
#
_cell.length_a   1.000
_cell.length_b   1.000
_cell.length_c   1.000
_cell.angle_alpha   90.00
_cell.angle_beta   90.00
_cell.angle_gamma   90.00
#
_symmetry.space_group_name_H-M   'P 1'
#
loop_
_entity.id
_entity.type
_entity.pdbx_description
1 polymer ?
#
loop_
_entity_poly.entity_id
_entity_poly.type
_entity_poly.pdbx_seq_one_letter_code
_entity_poly.pdbx_strand_id
1 'polypeptide(L)'
;QPMLTAAMPAAATLGGAGTETEQYLISTAKELCAFRDAVISGANKSTSTLCAKLVKNITLDEDWTPIGKATNTYSSYVAYGGTFDGGGYIISGLKIDSTDQCQALFGYVKGGTIKNLKVEGSVTSSNQYTAGIVAYGNPVTVTNCTNNVSVTATAKGNAAGVVSYASADSEVMDCINSGTIIGCGDYVGGIVGAGYRIKTISNCFNHGSVTNNGKPGGYAYCTGGIAGGVNSSSSTVTRCGNTGVV
;
A
#
# COMPACT_ATOMS: atom_id res chain seq x y z
N GLN A 1 -23.73 19.13 37.57
CA GLN A 1 -22.38 18.53 37.54
C GLN A 1 -21.72 18.97 36.23
N PRO A 2 -20.50 19.54 36.27
CA PRO A 2 -19.80 19.85 35.02
C PRO A 2 -19.37 18.54 34.34
N MET A 3 -19.75 18.40 33.08
CA MET A 3 -19.25 17.32 32.21
C MET A 3 -17.73 17.48 32.10
N LEU A 4 -16.99 16.50 32.57
CA LEU A 4 -15.56 16.39 32.36
C LEU A 4 -15.36 16.17 30.83
N THR A 5 -14.99 17.22 30.10
CA THR A 5 -14.49 17.05 28.74
C THR A 5 -13.16 16.32 28.87
N ALA A 6 -13.13 15.05 28.48
CA ALA A 6 -11.88 14.32 28.35
C ALA A 6 -10.97 15.13 27.41
N ALA A 7 -9.82 15.57 27.94
CA ALA A 7 -8.81 16.24 27.12
C ALA A 7 -8.41 15.27 26.00
N MET A 8 -8.50 15.73 24.76
CA MET A 8 -7.95 14.97 23.63
C MET A 8 -6.48 14.67 23.93
N PRO A 9 -6.03 13.43 23.76
CA PRO A 9 -4.62 13.13 23.98
C PRO A 9 -3.78 14.01 23.06
N ALA A 10 -2.73 14.61 23.64
CA ALA A 10 -1.81 15.47 22.88
C ALA A 10 -1.30 14.70 21.64
N ALA A 11 -1.33 15.35 20.47
CA ALA A 11 -0.79 14.79 19.25
C ALA A 11 0.68 14.40 19.49
N ALA A 12 1.08 13.22 19.01
CA ALA A 12 2.47 12.79 19.12
C ALA A 12 3.37 13.77 18.37
N THR A 13 4.44 14.22 19.01
CA THR A 13 5.42 15.09 18.37
C THR A 13 6.41 14.22 17.60
N LEU A 14 6.46 14.40 16.27
CA LEU A 14 7.43 13.73 15.42
C LEU A 14 8.82 14.34 15.59
N GLY A 15 9.82 13.50 15.88
CA GLY A 15 11.22 13.92 15.89
C GLY A 15 11.79 13.97 14.47
N GLY A 16 12.54 15.02 14.14
CA GLY A 16 13.08 15.29 12.81
C GLY A 16 12.33 16.40 12.07
N ALA A 17 12.77 16.74 10.86
CA ALA A 17 12.16 17.77 10.02
C ALA A 17 11.25 17.21 8.92
N GLY A 18 11.21 15.90 8.73
CA GLY A 18 10.44 15.24 7.67
C GLY A 18 11.01 15.46 6.28
N THR A 19 12.27 15.86 6.15
CA THR A 19 13.00 15.97 4.89
C THR A 19 13.72 14.66 4.56
N GLU A 20 14.27 14.53 3.37
CA GLU A 20 15.02 13.33 2.96
C GLU A 20 16.32 13.14 3.78
N THR A 21 16.95 14.24 4.19
CA THR A 21 18.17 14.24 5.00
C THR A 21 17.89 14.19 6.51
N GLU A 22 16.71 14.63 6.95
CA GLU A 22 16.30 14.65 8.35
C GLU A 22 14.87 14.12 8.47
N GLN A 23 14.74 12.81 8.29
CA GLN A 23 13.45 12.12 8.28
C GLN A 23 12.78 12.14 9.66
N TYR A 24 11.45 12.10 9.68
CA TYR A 24 10.73 11.80 10.92
C TYR A 24 11.07 10.39 11.41
N LEU A 25 11.47 10.28 12.68
CA LEU A 25 11.78 9.00 13.30
C LEU A 25 10.51 8.49 14.00
N ILE A 26 10.04 7.32 13.60
CA ILE A 26 8.79 6.71 14.07
C ILE A 26 9.13 5.46 14.90
N SER A 27 8.73 5.47 16.16
CA SER A 27 8.96 4.40 17.12
C SER A 27 7.67 3.86 17.77
N THR A 28 6.53 4.51 17.55
CA THR A 28 5.23 4.15 18.15
C THR A 28 4.09 4.24 17.14
N ALA A 29 2.98 3.55 17.41
CA ALA A 29 1.75 3.65 16.62
C ALA A 29 1.21 5.09 16.58
N LYS A 30 1.29 5.82 17.69
CA LYS A 30 0.87 7.23 17.76
C LYS A 30 1.67 8.12 16.83
N GLU A 31 2.99 7.94 16.75
CA GLU A 31 3.84 8.69 15.82
C GLU A 31 3.54 8.31 14.36
N LEU A 32 3.26 7.04 14.07
CA LEU A 32 2.85 6.61 12.74
C LEU A 32 1.49 7.23 12.35
N CYS A 33 0.52 7.29 13.28
CA CYS A 33 -0.75 8.00 13.08
C CYS A 33 -0.52 9.51 12.86
N ALA A 34 0.33 10.15 13.65
CA ALA A 34 0.65 11.57 13.48
C ALA A 34 1.30 11.85 12.11
N PHE A 35 2.20 10.98 11.66
CA PHE A 35 2.78 11.07 10.31
C PHE A 35 1.71 10.91 9.23
N ARG A 36 0.86 9.89 9.32
CA ARG A 36 -0.28 9.69 8.41
C ARG A 36 -1.15 10.95 8.34
N ASP A 37 -1.53 11.49 9.50
CA ASP A 37 -2.42 12.66 9.59
C ASP A 37 -1.76 13.91 8.99
N ALA A 38 -0.45 14.10 9.20
CA ALA A 38 0.31 15.16 8.55
C ALA A 38 0.28 15.03 7.01
N VAL A 39 0.42 13.81 6.48
CA VAL A 39 0.33 13.56 5.03
C VAL A 39 -1.07 13.86 4.50
N ILE A 40 -2.13 13.35 5.14
CA ILE A 40 -3.50 13.47 4.63
C ILE A 40 -4.18 14.81 4.93
N SER A 41 -3.58 15.68 5.74
CA SER A 41 -4.06 17.04 5.99
C SER A 41 -3.86 18.01 4.83
N GLY A 42 -3.14 17.59 3.79
CA GLY A 42 -2.88 18.40 2.60
C GLY A 42 -4.14 18.79 1.83
N ALA A 43 -4.03 19.84 1.03
CA ALA A 43 -5.11 20.29 0.16
C ALA A 43 -5.47 19.22 -0.90
N ASN A 44 -6.70 19.27 -1.41
CA ASN A 44 -7.11 18.39 -2.51
C ASN A 44 -6.17 18.54 -3.73
N LYS A 45 -5.82 17.40 -4.34
CA LYS A 45 -4.84 17.28 -5.44
C LYS A 45 -3.40 17.64 -5.05
N SER A 46 -3.07 17.62 -3.76
CA SER A 46 -1.70 17.81 -3.28
C SER A 46 -0.94 16.48 -3.18
N THR A 47 0.38 16.61 -3.10
CA THR A 47 1.29 15.51 -2.83
C THR A 47 2.19 15.92 -1.66
N SER A 48 2.14 15.16 -0.58
CA SER A 48 3.02 15.37 0.58
C SER A 48 4.36 14.68 0.34
N THR A 49 5.45 15.41 0.49
CA THR A 49 6.83 14.91 0.33
C THR A 49 7.52 14.63 1.66
N LEU A 50 6.75 14.57 2.76
CA LEU A 50 7.29 14.25 4.07
C LEU A 50 7.98 12.88 4.07
N CYS A 51 9.18 12.81 4.64
CA CYS A 51 9.97 11.59 4.73
C CYS A 51 9.99 11.07 6.16
N ALA A 52 9.91 9.75 6.30
CA ALA A 52 9.89 9.08 7.60
C ALA A 52 10.70 7.79 7.58
N LYS A 53 11.20 7.42 8.77
CA LYS A 53 11.91 6.16 8.99
C LYS A 53 11.40 5.49 10.26
N LEU A 54 11.12 4.20 10.19
CA LEU A 54 10.88 3.41 11.38
C LEU A 54 12.21 3.15 12.10
N VAL A 55 12.18 3.22 13.42
CA VAL A 55 13.31 2.91 14.31
C VAL A 55 12.97 1.80 15.31
N LYS A 56 11.74 1.28 15.25
CA LYS A 56 11.25 0.10 16.01
C LYS A 56 10.14 -0.59 15.26
N ASN A 57 9.82 -1.82 15.65
CA ASN A 57 8.58 -2.48 15.25
C ASN A 57 7.37 -1.70 15.81
N ILE A 58 6.32 -1.59 15.00
CA ILE A 58 5.09 -0.89 15.35
C ILE A 58 3.95 -1.93 15.38
N THR A 59 3.14 -1.90 16.42
CA THR A 59 1.87 -2.65 16.47
C THR A 59 0.72 -1.67 16.45
N LEU A 60 -0.15 -1.80 15.46
CA LEU A 60 -1.39 -1.04 15.35
C LEU A 60 -2.48 -1.77 16.14
N ASP A 61 -3.25 -1.05 16.90
CA ASP A 61 -4.32 -1.54 17.79
C ASP A 61 -5.70 -0.98 17.43
N GLU A 62 -5.77 -0.11 16.42
CA GLU A 62 -6.98 0.50 15.90
C GLU A 62 -7.11 0.28 14.39
N ASP A 63 -8.30 0.47 13.85
CA ASP A 63 -8.55 0.44 12.41
C ASP A 63 -7.71 1.51 11.69
N TRP A 64 -7.06 1.10 10.61
CA TRP A 64 -6.12 1.96 9.92
C TRP A 64 -6.76 2.78 8.81
N THR A 65 -6.47 4.07 8.79
CA THR A 65 -6.70 4.95 7.63
C THR A 65 -5.42 5.01 6.81
N PRO A 66 -5.46 4.78 5.48
CA PRO A 66 -4.26 4.78 4.65
C PRO A 66 -3.46 6.08 4.65
N ILE A 67 -2.13 5.97 4.56
CA ILE A 67 -1.23 7.10 4.28
C ILE A 67 -1.43 7.52 2.82
N GLY A 68 -1.88 8.75 2.59
CA GLY A 68 -2.38 9.16 1.29
C GLY A 68 -3.76 8.56 0.99
N LYS A 69 -4.65 9.33 0.43
CA LYS A 69 -6.04 8.92 0.16
C LYS A 69 -6.54 9.44 -1.17
N ALA A 70 -7.50 8.75 -1.76
CA ALA A 70 -8.26 9.23 -2.90
C ALA A 70 -9.70 8.74 -2.80
N THR A 71 -10.65 9.63 -3.05
CA THR A 71 -12.04 9.28 -3.38
C THR A 71 -12.23 9.20 -4.89
N ASN A 72 -11.32 9.81 -5.63
CA ASN A 72 -11.15 9.67 -7.07
C ASN A 72 -9.69 9.97 -7.42
N THR A 73 -8.98 8.99 -7.97
CA THR A 73 -7.54 9.07 -8.26
C THR A 73 -7.14 10.18 -9.25
N TYR A 74 -8.09 10.76 -9.96
CA TYR A 74 -7.86 11.85 -10.93
C TYR A 74 -8.29 13.22 -10.42
N SER A 75 -9.33 13.28 -9.58
CA SER A 75 -9.99 14.55 -9.24
C SER A 75 -10.03 14.90 -7.76
N SER A 76 -9.90 13.91 -6.88
CA SER A 76 -9.98 14.12 -5.42
C SER A 76 -9.05 13.19 -4.67
N TYR A 77 -7.86 13.69 -4.36
CA TYR A 77 -6.83 12.93 -3.65
C TYR A 77 -5.89 13.83 -2.84
N VAL A 78 -5.26 13.23 -1.83
CA VAL A 78 -4.03 13.72 -1.21
C VAL A 78 -3.02 12.58 -1.28
N ALA A 79 -1.99 12.72 -2.09
CA ALA A 79 -1.03 11.66 -2.36
C ALA A 79 0.18 11.73 -1.42
N TYR A 80 0.81 10.59 -1.22
CA TYR A 80 2.12 10.50 -0.60
C TYR A 80 3.21 10.48 -1.68
N GLY A 81 4.23 11.32 -1.55
CA GLY A 81 5.33 11.45 -2.53
C GLY A 81 6.71 11.52 -1.90
N GLY A 82 6.84 11.29 -0.59
CA GLY A 82 8.12 11.24 0.11
C GLY A 82 8.76 9.85 0.13
N THR A 83 9.81 9.71 0.94
CA THR A 83 10.46 8.42 1.22
C THR A 83 10.01 7.90 2.58
N PHE A 84 9.44 6.69 2.59
CA PHE A 84 9.16 5.94 3.82
C PHE A 84 10.13 4.75 3.91
N ASP A 85 11.05 4.82 4.86
CA ASP A 85 12.02 3.75 5.13
C ASP A 85 11.58 2.93 6.34
N GLY A 86 11.16 1.70 6.11
CA GLY A 86 10.81 0.77 7.18
C GLY A 86 11.98 0.35 8.07
N GLY A 87 13.24 0.65 7.70
CA GLY A 87 14.42 0.33 8.48
C GLY A 87 14.63 -1.16 8.76
N GLY A 88 13.94 -2.04 8.06
CA GLY A 88 13.88 -3.48 8.32
C GLY A 88 12.90 -3.86 9.42
N TYR A 89 12.14 -2.92 9.97
CA TYR A 89 11.15 -3.15 11.02
C TYR A 89 9.79 -3.58 10.45
N ILE A 90 8.91 -4.00 11.35
CA ILE A 90 7.59 -4.56 11.06
C ILE A 90 6.51 -3.58 11.51
N ILE A 91 5.51 -3.34 10.66
CA ILE A 91 4.21 -2.81 11.07
C ILE A 91 3.25 -3.99 11.12
N SER A 92 2.80 -4.35 12.32
CA SER A 92 1.86 -5.43 12.58
C SER A 92 0.49 -4.88 13.02
N GLY A 93 -0.55 -5.71 12.94
CA GLY A 93 -1.90 -5.32 13.33
C GLY A 93 -2.59 -4.38 12.36
N LEU A 94 -2.09 -4.26 11.11
CA LEU A 94 -2.82 -3.51 10.08
C LEU A 94 -4.22 -4.10 9.93
N LYS A 95 -5.25 -3.27 10.11
CA LYS A 95 -6.65 -3.67 9.98
C LYS A 95 -7.42 -2.60 9.22
N ILE A 96 -7.95 -2.99 8.08
CA ILE A 96 -8.84 -2.16 7.24
C ILE A 96 -10.04 -3.01 6.86
N ASP A 97 -11.25 -2.45 7.06
CA ASP A 97 -12.49 -2.92 6.48
C ASP A 97 -13.27 -1.70 5.98
N SER A 98 -13.29 -1.48 4.67
CA SER A 98 -13.73 -0.20 4.11
C SER A 98 -14.44 -0.35 2.76
N THR A 99 -15.32 0.60 2.48
CA THR A 99 -15.96 0.78 1.18
C THR A 99 -15.30 1.87 0.33
N ASP A 100 -14.25 2.50 0.83
CA ASP A 100 -13.53 3.55 0.12
C ASP A 100 -12.53 2.99 -0.91
N GLN A 101 -12.13 3.80 -1.88
CA GLN A 101 -11.05 3.46 -2.82
C GLN A 101 -9.67 3.47 -2.13
N CYS A 102 -8.73 2.79 -2.75
CA CYS A 102 -7.31 2.86 -2.40
C CYS A 102 -7.02 2.42 -0.95
N GLN A 103 -7.36 1.18 -0.63
CA GLN A 103 -7.20 0.60 0.69
C GLN A 103 -5.95 -0.27 0.79
N ALA A 104 -4.98 0.17 1.58
CA ALA A 104 -3.70 -0.46 1.92
C ALA A 104 -3.02 0.31 3.06
N LEU A 105 -1.82 -0.08 3.49
CA LEU A 105 -1.03 0.77 4.40
C LEU A 105 -0.83 2.18 3.80
N PHE A 106 -0.48 2.25 2.50
CA PHE A 106 -0.44 3.48 1.70
C PHE A 106 -1.57 3.45 0.67
N GLY A 107 -2.47 4.40 0.75
CA GLY A 107 -3.64 4.46 -0.14
C GLY A 107 -3.27 4.97 -1.54
N TYR A 108 -2.75 6.18 -1.63
CA TYR A 108 -2.31 6.77 -2.89
C TYR A 108 -0.89 7.32 -2.79
N VAL A 109 0.01 6.80 -3.61
CA VAL A 109 1.40 7.24 -3.72
C VAL A 109 1.63 7.86 -5.09
N LYS A 110 2.26 9.05 -5.12
CA LYS A 110 2.59 9.78 -6.35
C LYS A 110 4.02 10.34 -6.25
N GLY A 111 4.95 9.65 -6.87
CA GLY A 111 6.38 9.98 -6.85
C GLY A 111 7.10 9.50 -5.59
N GLY A 112 6.44 8.76 -4.69
CA GLY A 112 7.04 8.31 -3.44
C GLY A 112 7.80 6.99 -3.52
N THR A 113 8.64 6.77 -2.53
CA THR A 113 9.42 5.54 -2.33
C THR A 113 9.06 4.88 -1.00
N ILE A 114 8.72 3.59 -1.05
CA ILE A 114 8.48 2.75 0.12
C ILE A 114 9.54 1.66 0.13
N LYS A 115 10.31 1.54 1.20
CA LYS A 115 11.42 0.59 1.23
C LYS A 115 11.65 -0.03 2.60
N ASN A 116 12.32 -1.21 2.59
CA ASN A 116 12.81 -1.90 3.80
C ASN A 116 11.71 -2.15 4.84
N LEU A 117 10.52 -2.52 4.43
CA LEU A 117 9.34 -2.60 5.30
C LEU A 117 8.71 -3.99 5.26
N LYS A 118 8.31 -4.49 6.42
CA LYS A 118 7.44 -5.64 6.54
C LYS A 118 6.08 -5.23 7.12
N VAL A 119 4.98 -5.71 6.51
CA VAL A 119 3.61 -5.39 6.95
C VAL A 119 2.84 -6.66 7.22
N GLU A 120 2.09 -6.68 8.33
CA GLU A 120 1.26 -7.82 8.77
C GLU A 120 -0.13 -7.35 9.19
N GLY A 121 -1.16 -8.15 8.89
CA GLY A 121 -2.54 -7.85 9.27
C GLY A 121 -3.57 -8.27 8.23
N SER A 122 -4.61 -7.48 8.06
CA SER A 122 -5.69 -7.74 7.10
C SER A 122 -6.23 -6.46 6.48
N VAL A 123 -6.54 -6.53 5.19
CA VAL A 123 -7.20 -5.46 4.45
C VAL A 123 -8.37 -6.04 3.69
N THR A 124 -9.58 -5.58 4.00
CA THR A 124 -10.80 -5.90 3.27
C THR A 124 -11.37 -4.63 2.66
N SER A 125 -11.72 -4.67 1.37
CA SER A 125 -12.36 -3.54 0.71
C SER A 125 -13.37 -3.99 -0.32
N SER A 126 -14.46 -3.22 -0.43
CA SER A 126 -15.49 -3.40 -1.47
C SER A 126 -15.37 -2.36 -2.60
N ASN A 127 -14.18 -1.75 -2.78
CA ASN A 127 -13.95 -0.75 -3.83
C ASN A 127 -12.64 -1.04 -4.59
N GLN A 128 -12.28 -0.17 -5.52
CA GLN A 128 -11.12 -0.32 -6.37
C GLN A 128 -9.80 -0.15 -5.60
N TYR A 129 -8.79 -0.89 -5.99
CA TYR A 129 -7.40 -0.82 -5.54
C TYR A 129 -7.20 -1.22 -4.08
N THR A 130 -7.11 -2.52 -3.85
CA THR A 130 -6.89 -3.12 -2.53
C THR A 130 -5.53 -3.82 -2.47
N ALA A 131 -4.71 -3.49 -1.50
CA ALA A 131 -3.40 -4.15 -1.34
C ALA A 131 -2.94 -4.20 0.12
N GLY A 132 -1.84 -4.92 0.39
CA GLY A 132 -1.20 -4.88 1.69
C GLY A 132 -0.36 -3.62 1.89
N ILE A 133 0.43 -3.21 0.89
CA ILE A 133 1.40 -2.12 1.04
C ILE A 133 0.94 -0.84 0.33
N VAL A 134 0.70 -0.88 -0.99
CA VAL A 134 0.29 0.31 -1.77
C VAL A 134 -0.94 -0.02 -2.60
N ALA A 135 -2.01 0.74 -2.42
CA ALA A 135 -3.22 0.54 -3.21
C ALA A 135 -3.09 1.12 -4.62
N TYR A 136 -2.64 2.37 -4.76
CA TYR A 136 -2.50 3.05 -6.04
C TYR A 136 -1.18 3.82 -6.13
N GLY A 137 -0.32 3.48 -7.08
CA GLY A 137 0.97 4.12 -7.36
C GLY A 137 1.03 4.79 -8.73
N ASN A 138 1.44 6.08 -8.80
CA ASN A 138 1.50 6.86 -10.05
C ASN A 138 2.53 8.02 -10.02
N PRO A 139 3.81 7.82 -10.26
CA PRO A 139 4.53 6.55 -10.07
C PRO A 139 4.75 6.21 -8.60
N VAL A 140 5.24 4.99 -8.36
CA VAL A 140 5.71 4.55 -7.04
C VAL A 140 6.96 3.67 -7.21
N THR A 141 7.90 3.79 -6.29
CA THR A 141 8.98 2.82 -6.11
C THR A 141 8.74 2.03 -4.83
N VAL A 142 8.60 0.71 -4.93
CA VAL A 142 8.53 -0.19 -3.77
C VAL A 142 9.68 -1.18 -3.84
N THR A 143 10.55 -1.17 -2.84
CA THR A 143 11.73 -2.03 -2.85
C THR A 143 12.04 -2.64 -1.48
N ASN A 144 12.51 -3.88 -1.48
CA ASN A 144 12.88 -4.62 -0.26
C ASN A 144 11.75 -4.61 0.78
N CYS A 145 10.53 -4.92 0.33
CA CYS A 145 9.35 -4.96 1.19
C CYS A 145 8.74 -6.36 1.24
N THR A 146 8.19 -6.73 2.40
CA THR A 146 7.50 -8.00 2.60
C THR A 146 6.06 -7.76 3.02
N ASN A 147 5.12 -8.35 2.27
CA ASN A 147 3.72 -8.38 2.62
C ASN A 147 3.33 -9.69 3.28
N ASN A 148 2.85 -9.63 4.52
CA ASN A 148 2.19 -10.72 5.23
C ASN A 148 0.72 -10.38 5.55
N VAL A 149 0.17 -9.39 4.85
CA VAL A 149 -1.23 -8.98 5.01
C VAL A 149 -2.13 -9.91 4.22
N SER A 150 -3.22 -10.38 4.82
CA SER A 150 -4.32 -11.01 4.09
C SER A 150 -5.16 -9.93 3.42
N VAL A 151 -5.24 -9.97 2.09
CA VAL A 151 -5.95 -8.97 1.28
C VAL A 151 -7.20 -9.60 0.70
N THR A 152 -8.35 -8.96 0.93
CA THR A 152 -9.65 -9.38 0.39
C THR A 152 -10.36 -8.23 -0.30
N ALA A 153 -10.44 -8.27 -1.62
CA ALA A 153 -11.26 -7.37 -2.42
C ALA A 153 -12.59 -8.06 -2.75
N THR A 154 -13.70 -7.51 -2.23
CA THR A 154 -15.04 -8.12 -2.37
C THR A 154 -15.84 -7.58 -3.53
N ALA A 155 -15.37 -6.54 -4.19
CA ALA A 155 -15.97 -5.95 -5.38
C ALA A 155 -15.00 -5.96 -6.56
N LYS A 156 -15.53 -5.58 -7.72
CA LYS A 156 -14.75 -5.43 -8.97
C LYS A 156 -13.65 -4.39 -8.79
N GLY A 157 -12.42 -4.77 -9.11
CA GLY A 157 -11.23 -3.92 -8.99
C GLY A 157 -9.96 -4.76 -8.94
N ASN A 158 -8.85 -4.13 -8.64
CA ASN A 158 -7.56 -4.78 -8.57
C ASN A 158 -7.21 -5.16 -7.12
N ALA A 159 -6.60 -6.31 -6.94
CA ALA A 159 -6.07 -6.75 -5.64
C ALA A 159 -4.64 -7.25 -5.75
N ALA A 160 -3.82 -6.97 -4.76
CA ALA A 160 -2.45 -7.49 -4.71
C ALA A 160 -1.84 -7.53 -3.30
N GLY A 161 -0.75 -8.28 -3.15
CA GLY A 161 0.03 -8.26 -1.92
C GLY A 161 0.79 -6.95 -1.74
N VAL A 162 1.52 -6.50 -2.75
CA VAL A 162 2.42 -5.34 -2.65
C VAL A 162 1.80 -4.09 -3.26
N VAL A 163 1.48 -4.08 -4.55
CA VAL A 163 0.90 -2.90 -5.23
C VAL A 163 -0.31 -3.32 -6.04
N SER A 164 -1.50 -2.80 -5.71
CA SER A 164 -2.72 -3.16 -6.44
C SER A 164 -2.75 -2.56 -7.85
N TYR A 165 -2.40 -1.29 -8.00
CA TYR A 165 -2.29 -0.63 -9.31
C TYR A 165 -1.01 0.20 -9.37
N ALA A 166 -0.14 -0.10 -10.32
CA ALA A 166 1.12 0.60 -10.56
C ALA A 166 1.14 1.18 -11.97
N SER A 167 1.41 2.48 -12.09
CA SER A 167 1.43 3.17 -13.39
C SER A 167 2.62 4.14 -13.54
N ALA A 168 2.79 4.67 -14.73
CA ALA A 168 3.70 5.78 -15.02
C ALA A 168 5.14 5.55 -14.52
N ASP A 169 5.80 4.52 -15.06
CA ASP A 169 7.21 4.18 -14.75
C ASP A 169 7.47 3.72 -13.30
N SER A 170 6.43 3.21 -12.62
CA SER A 170 6.58 2.58 -11.29
C SER A 170 7.58 1.41 -11.29
N GLU A 171 8.24 1.19 -10.17
CA GLU A 171 9.20 0.12 -9.97
C GLU A 171 8.84 -0.70 -8.72
N VAL A 172 8.77 -2.03 -8.85
CA VAL A 172 8.55 -2.95 -7.74
C VAL A 172 9.66 -3.99 -7.75
N MET A 173 10.54 -3.92 -6.75
CA MET A 173 11.77 -4.70 -6.74
C MET A 173 12.03 -5.34 -5.37
N ASP A 174 12.65 -6.53 -5.37
CA ASP A 174 13.09 -7.19 -4.14
C ASP A 174 11.96 -7.38 -3.11
N CYS A 175 10.74 -7.62 -3.59
CA CYS A 175 9.56 -7.72 -2.74
C CYS A 175 9.07 -9.16 -2.60
N ILE A 176 8.51 -9.45 -1.44
CA ILE A 176 7.96 -10.78 -1.11
C ILE A 176 6.50 -10.61 -0.70
N ASN A 177 5.62 -11.48 -1.22
CA ASN A 177 4.28 -11.68 -0.69
C ASN A 177 4.18 -13.07 -0.05
N SER A 178 3.78 -13.11 1.21
CA SER A 178 3.41 -14.34 1.92
C SER A 178 1.95 -14.31 2.40
N GLY A 179 1.25 -13.18 2.21
CA GLY A 179 -0.16 -13.03 2.54
C GLY A 179 -1.08 -13.70 1.51
N THR A 180 -2.26 -14.11 1.95
CA THR A 180 -3.32 -14.60 1.06
C THR A 180 -3.99 -13.44 0.35
N ILE A 181 -4.14 -13.54 -0.97
CA ILE A 181 -4.79 -12.53 -1.80
C ILE A 181 -6.07 -13.11 -2.38
N ILE A 182 -7.20 -12.51 -2.06
CA ILE A 182 -8.52 -12.85 -2.59
C ILE A 182 -9.06 -11.63 -3.31
N GLY A 183 -9.21 -11.74 -4.63
CA GLY A 183 -9.82 -10.71 -5.46
C GLY A 183 -11.20 -11.13 -5.95
N CYS A 184 -11.97 -10.17 -6.46
CA CYS A 184 -13.26 -10.38 -7.10
C CYS A 184 -13.37 -9.53 -8.38
N GLY A 185 -12.25 -9.28 -9.05
CA GLY A 185 -12.24 -8.27 -10.10
C GLY A 185 -11.21 -8.44 -11.20
N ASP A 186 -10.81 -7.31 -11.75
CA ASP A 186 -10.15 -7.25 -13.06
C ASP A 186 -8.73 -7.85 -13.02
N TYR A 187 -7.89 -7.44 -12.06
CA TYR A 187 -6.50 -7.88 -11.98
C TYR A 187 -6.14 -8.27 -10.55
N VAL A 188 -5.78 -9.51 -10.36
CA VAL A 188 -5.39 -10.05 -9.04
C VAL A 188 -3.99 -10.64 -9.12
N GLY A 189 -3.06 -10.12 -8.33
CA GLY A 189 -1.67 -10.56 -8.36
C GLY A 189 -1.05 -10.75 -6.98
N GLY A 190 -0.12 -11.67 -6.86
CA GLY A 190 0.61 -11.87 -5.61
C GLY A 190 1.47 -10.67 -5.24
N ILE A 191 2.11 -10.05 -6.21
CA ILE A 191 2.96 -8.85 -6.03
C ILE A 191 2.25 -7.61 -6.59
N VAL A 192 1.87 -7.59 -7.87
CA VAL A 192 1.22 -6.46 -8.53
C VAL A 192 -0.12 -6.91 -9.09
N GLY A 193 -1.19 -6.17 -8.83
CA GLY A 193 -2.49 -6.42 -9.45
C GLY A 193 -2.45 -6.04 -10.93
N ALA A 194 -2.43 -4.74 -11.22
CA ALA A 194 -2.28 -4.21 -12.57
C ALA A 194 -1.07 -3.30 -12.70
N GLY A 195 -0.24 -3.53 -13.70
CA GLY A 195 0.89 -2.69 -14.10
C GLY A 195 0.58 -1.97 -15.42
N TYR A 196 0.13 -0.71 -15.35
CA TYR A 196 -0.10 0.11 -16.53
C TYR A 196 1.10 1.01 -16.81
N ARG A 197 1.91 0.67 -17.82
CA ARG A 197 3.19 1.34 -18.08
C ARG A 197 4.14 1.29 -16.88
N ILE A 198 4.10 0.19 -16.13
CA ILE A 198 5.10 -0.06 -15.08
C ILE A 198 6.47 -0.27 -15.74
N LYS A 199 7.53 0.28 -15.13
CA LYS A 199 8.88 0.13 -15.66
C LYS A 199 9.45 -1.26 -15.39
N THR A 200 9.39 -1.71 -14.14
CA THR A 200 9.92 -3.04 -13.78
C THR A 200 9.22 -3.69 -12.59
N ILE A 201 9.11 -5.01 -12.67
CA ILE A 201 8.88 -5.92 -11.53
C ILE A 201 10.07 -6.88 -11.54
N SER A 202 10.94 -6.83 -10.53
CA SER A 202 12.15 -7.65 -10.52
C SER A 202 12.50 -8.21 -9.14
N ASN A 203 13.10 -9.40 -9.10
CA ASN A 203 13.49 -10.10 -7.87
C ASN A 203 12.33 -10.25 -6.88
N CYS A 204 11.11 -10.41 -7.35
CA CYS A 204 9.92 -10.50 -6.50
C CYS A 204 9.46 -11.96 -6.39
N PHE A 205 9.03 -12.35 -5.20
CA PHE A 205 8.59 -13.72 -4.92
C PHE A 205 7.23 -13.73 -4.25
N ASN A 206 6.33 -14.57 -4.78
CA ASN A 206 5.05 -14.83 -4.15
C ASN A 206 5.04 -16.24 -3.55
N HIS A 207 4.78 -16.31 -2.25
CA HIS A 207 4.58 -17.55 -1.50
C HIS A 207 3.13 -17.71 -1.04
N GLY A 208 2.36 -16.61 -1.03
CA GLY A 208 0.95 -16.60 -0.64
C GLY A 208 0.03 -17.13 -1.73
N SER A 209 -1.14 -17.61 -1.35
CA SER A 209 -2.18 -17.99 -2.32
C SER A 209 -2.80 -16.76 -2.97
N VAL A 210 -3.15 -16.89 -4.25
CA VAL A 210 -3.82 -15.85 -5.03
C VAL A 210 -5.09 -16.44 -5.62
N THR A 211 -6.23 -15.90 -5.28
CA THR A 211 -7.54 -16.39 -5.75
C THR A 211 -8.36 -15.23 -6.31
N ASN A 212 -8.98 -15.43 -7.45
CA ASN A 212 -9.91 -14.46 -8.03
C ASN A 212 -11.31 -15.08 -8.12
N ASN A 213 -12.21 -14.61 -7.28
CA ASN A 213 -13.60 -15.05 -7.20
C ASN A 213 -14.53 -14.29 -8.17
N GLY A 214 -13.98 -13.44 -9.03
CA GLY A 214 -14.74 -12.71 -10.04
C GLY A 214 -15.39 -13.64 -11.04
N LYS A 215 -16.59 -13.26 -11.54
CA LYS A 215 -17.30 -14.06 -12.54
C LYS A 215 -16.76 -13.74 -13.95
N PRO A 216 -16.44 -14.75 -14.77
CA PRO A 216 -16.11 -14.54 -16.19
C PRO A 216 -17.25 -13.80 -16.90
N GLY A 217 -16.94 -12.76 -17.66
CA GLY A 217 -17.94 -12.02 -18.44
C GLY A 217 -17.72 -10.51 -18.52
N GLY A 218 -16.63 -9.99 -17.94
CA GLY A 218 -16.18 -8.60 -18.08
C GLY A 218 -14.83 -8.50 -18.80
N TYR A 219 -14.32 -7.31 -18.95
CA TYR A 219 -12.99 -7.05 -19.49
C TYR A 219 -11.94 -7.58 -18.50
N ALA A 220 -11.23 -8.65 -18.89
CA ALA A 220 -10.03 -9.18 -18.25
C ALA A 220 -10.11 -9.52 -16.74
N TYR A 221 -10.57 -10.72 -16.43
CA TYR A 221 -10.30 -11.33 -15.11
C TYR A 221 -8.93 -12.02 -15.16
N CYS A 222 -7.87 -11.26 -14.93
CA CYS A 222 -6.52 -11.77 -14.98
C CYS A 222 -6.01 -12.06 -13.56
N THR A 223 -5.46 -13.25 -13.38
CA THR A 223 -4.89 -13.68 -12.09
C THR A 223 -3.48 -14.19 -12.33
N GLY A 224 -2.55 -13.79 -11.48
CA GLY A 224 -1.17 -14.24 -11.58
C GLY A 224 -0.46 -14.28 -10.23
N GLY A 225 0.43 -15.25 -10.08
CA GLY A 225 1.25 -15.37 -8.87
C GLY A 225 2.14 -14.15 -8.63
N ILE A 226 2.61 -13.51 -9.69
CA ILE A 226 3.41 -12.27 -9.61
C ILE A 226 2.56 -11.06 -9.99
N ALA A 227 1.99 -11.01 -11.18
CA ALA A 227 1.17 -9.90 -11.64
C ALA A 227 -0.11 -10.40 -12.25
N GLY A 228 -1.25 -9.77 -11.94
CA GLY A 228 -2.52 -10.03 -12.60
C GLY A 228 -2.49 -9.60 -14.06
N GLY A 229 -1.92 -8.44 -14.33
CA GLY A 229 -1.70 -7.96 -15.70
C GLY A 229 -0.63 -6.89 -15.80
N VAL A 230 0.12 -6.90 -16.91
CA VAL A 230 1.09 -5.86 -17.26
C VAL A 230 0.79 -5.37 -18.66
N ASN A 231 0.53 -4.10 -18.81
CA ASN A 231 0.13 -3.48 -20.07
C ASN A 231 1.14 -2.43 -20.51
N SER A 232 2.24 -2.87 -21.08
CA SER A 232 3.18 -2.03 -21.83
C SER A 232 4.26 -2.88 -22.45
N SER A 233 4.66 -2.57 -23.67
CA SER A 233 5.76 -3.23 -24.38
C SER A 233 7.15 -2.90 -23.80
N SER A 234 7.25 -1.83 -22.99
CA SER A 234 8.50 -1.40 -22.34
C SER A 234 8.65 -1.91 -20.91
N SER A 235 7.64 -2.56 -20.36
CA SER A 235 7.69 -3.13 -19.00
C SER A 235 8.56 -4.38 -18.96
N THR A 236 9.32 -4.54 -17.88
CA THR A 236 10.12 -5.75 -17.64
C THR A 236 9.63 -6.48 -16.39
N VAL A 237 9.48 -7.82 -16.52
CA VAL A 237 9.26 -8.72 -15.38
C VAL A 237 10.40 -9.74 -15.38
N THR A 238 11.30 -9.66 -14.42
CA THR A 238 12.54 -10.45 -14.42
C THR A 238 12.87 -11.02 -13.04
N ARG A 239 13.44 -12.22 -13.02
CA ARG A 239 13.89 -12.90 -11.79
C ARG A 239 12.80 -13.00 -10.72
N CYS A 240 11.56 -13.21 -11.13
CA CYS A 240 10.43 -13.36 -10.22
C CYS A 240 10.04 -14.84 -10.12
N GLY A 241 9.55 -15.24 -8.96
CA GLY A 241 9.13 -16.63 -8.69
C GLY A 241 7.82 -16.71 -7.94
N ASN A 242 7.00 -17.70 -8.27
CA ASN A 242 5.77 -18.01 -7.54
C ASN A 242 5.81 -19.45 -7.04
N THR A 243 5.58 -19.64 -5.76
CA THR A 243 5.39 -20.95 -5.12
C THR A 243 4.00 -21.08 -4.48
N GLY A 244 3.24 -19.98 -4.46
CA GLY A 244 1.87 -19.96 -3.97
C GLY A 244 0.90 -20.59 -5.00
N VAL A 245 -0.25 -21.00 -4.50
CA VAL A 245 -1.35 -21.48 -5.34
C VAL A 245 -2.01 -20.28 -6.03
N VAL A 246 -2.34 -20.44 -7.32
CA VAL A 246 -3.04 -19.43 -8.13
C VAL A 246 -4.30 -20.03 -8.70
#